data_ac0072803a0fbedf0f8c4c781b012312
#
_entry.id   ac0072803a0fbedf0f8c4c781b012312
#
_cell.length_a   1.000
_cell.length_b   1.000
_cell.length_c   1.000
_cell.angle_alpha   90.00
_cell.angle_beta   90.00
_cell.angle_gamma   90.00
#
_symmetry.space_group_name_H-M   'P 1'
#
loop_
_entity.id
_entity.type
_entity.pdbx_description
1 polymer ?
#
loop_
_entity_poly.entity_id
_entity_poly.type
_entity_poly.pdbx_seq_one_letter_code
_entity_poly.pdbx_strand_id
1 'polypeptide(L)'
;VLTGTGFKNGDAESTITIGGQNAGATTFTYTVDSGTQITITGGSGDINDGAIVVTDPAGNVSTTNKKLTVDNTKPSVSSVATATIKNGATSVITGSGFFTQVDGVNDGTDLNITVGGSTPAGMTWVVNSNTQITITAGAGEVTEGNIVVTDRAGNASTETGKLLTIDNTAPELRGVTVSSIKSSGETTLSGTGFLVGGDIQNIKVGGSVPTGMTYKDVTANSIVITAGNGEVADGLVTVTDAAGNTSTSLVYLTIDNTLPTISGVGTAAIKSGQTSVISGAGFKNTTNNSNETIVIQEIYVDGSRPAGLTWAVNSANQLTITAGAGEVTNKNITVKDSAGNWSTSNGQFLTIDNTAPELTSITDRWIKNGESTVINGSGFKSFGGDASAITIGGKDLKTAVASGGLGGDFTVNSDTKITVTAGAGEVTRGLVTVTDAV
;
A
#
# COMPACT_ATOMS: atom_id res chain seq x y z
N VAL A 1 62.53 -12.99 1.74
CA VAL A 1 63.92 -13.22 2.21
C VAL A 1 64.02 -14.65 2.70
N LEU A 2 65.04 -15.37 2.21
CA LEU A 2 65.42 -16.71 2.66
C LEU A 2 66.60 -16.59 3.63
N THR A 3 66.50 -17.18 4.82
CA THR A 3 67.58 -17.22 5.79
C THR A 3 68.09 -18.65 5.96
N GLY A 4 69.40 -18.79 6.14
CA GLY A 4 70.08 -20.09 6.30
C GLY A 4 71.53 -19.91 6.50
N THR A 5 72.33 -20.90 6.10
CA THR A 5 73.80 -20.85 6.18
C THR A 5 74.42 -21.45 4.91
N GLY A 6 75.68 -21.07 4.64
CA GLY A 6 76.44 -21.64 3.51
C GLY A 6 76.01 -21.06 2.10
N PHE A 7 75.37 -19.90 2.08
CA PHE A 7 74.95 -19.30 0.80
C PHE A 7 76.07 -18.65 0.01
N LYS A 8 77.16 -18.32 0.65
CA LYS A 8 78.45 -17.87 0.00
C LYS A 8 79.60 -18.64 0.54
N ASN A 9 80.55 -18.90 -0.35
CA ASN A 9 81.92 -19.44 -0.02
C ASN A 9 82.93 -18.54 -0.73
N GLY A 10 83.43 -17.54 0.01
CA GLY A 10 84.20 -16.45 -0.56
C GLY A 10 83.36 -15.64 -1.51
N ASP A 11 83.84 -15.44 -2.71
CA ASP A 11 83.10 -14.72 -3.77
C ASP A 11 82.07 -15.59 -4.57
N ALA A 12 82.10 -16.92 -4.34
CA ALA A 12 81.19 -17.84 -4.99
C ALA A 12 79.80 -17.88 -4.30
N GLU A 13 78.78 -17.79 -5.08
CA GLU A 13 77.35 -17.70 -4.63
C GLU A 13 76.63 -18.99 -4.93
N SER A 14 75.66 -19.33 -4.08
CA SER A 14 74.72 -20.43 -4.27
C SER A 14 73.75 -20.12 -5.40
N THR A 15 73.25 -21.17 -6.06
CA THR A 15 72.18 -21.12 -7.03
C THR A 15 70.87 -21.55 -6.39
N ILE A 16 69.74 -21.05 -6.92
CA ILE A 16 68.39 -21.40 -6.42
C ILE A 16 67.53 -21.90 -7.56
N THR A 17 66.74 -22.92 -7.25
CA THR A 17 65.57 -23.30 -8.04
C THR A 17 64.33 -23.27 -7.17
N ILE A 18 63.15 -22.91 -7.74
CA ILE A 18 61.86 -22.92 -7.07
C ILE A 18 60.88 -23.72 -7.92
N GLY A 19 60.31 -24.78 -7.33
CA GLY A 19 59.44 -25.69 -8.12
C GLY A 19 60.13 -26.34 -9.30
N GLY A 20 61.49 -26.54 -9.23
CA GLY A 20 62.31 -27.04 -10.29
C GLY A 20 62.61 -26.03 -11.40
N GLN A 21 62.17 -24.80 -11.30
CA GLN A 21 62.42 -23.71 -12.27
C GLN A 21 63.67 -22.94 -11.84
N ASN A 22 64.46 -22.53 -12.82
CA ASN A 22 65.62 -21.67 -12.64
C ASN A 22 65.24 -20.20 -12.57
N ALA A 23 66.06 -19.37 -11.96
CA ALA A 23 65.92 -17.93 -11.97
C ALA A 23 65.86 -17.38 -13.39
N GLY A 24 64.92 -16.45 -13.62
CA GLY A 24 64.69 -15.77 -14.90
C GLY A 24 63.60 -14.71 -14.76
N ALA A 25 63.51 -13.78 -15.68
CA ALA A 25 62.59 -12.66 -15.60
C ALA A 25 61.09 -13.08 -15.49
N THR A 26 60.74 -14.25 -16.03
CA THR A 26 59.36 -14.79 -15.98
C THR A 26 59.08 -15.63 -14.74
N THR A 27 60.12 -16.16 -14.04
CA THR A 27 59.94 -17.02 -12.88
C THR A 27 60.23 -16.28 -11.58
N PHE A 28 61.45 -16.03 -11.28
CA PHE A 28 61.92 -15.23 -10.14
C PHE A 28 63.36 -14.79 -10.42
N THR A 29 63.79 -13.74 -9.69
CA THR A 29 65.19 -13.35 -9.63
C THR A 29 65.62 -13.44 -8.14
N TYR A 30 66.95 -13.50 -7.88
CA TYR A 30 67.48 -13.52 -6.53
C TYR A 30 68.83 -12.83 -6.44
N THR A 31 69.13 -12.39 -5.23
CA THR A 31 70.43 -11.86 -4.82
C THR A 31 70.92 -12.61 -3.56
N VAL A 32 72.14 -13.08 -3.56
CA VAL A 32 72.76 -13.66 -2.37
C VAL A 32 73.38 -12.51 -1.58
N ASP A 33 72.66 -12.04 -0.53
CA ASP A 33 73.03 -10.84 0.23
C ASP A 33 74.24 -11.13 1.16
N SER A 34 74.28 -12.34 1.70
CA SER A 34 75.40 -12.81 2.61
C SER A 34 75.48 -14.33 2.63
N GLY A 35 76.37 -14.88 3.39
CA GLY A 35 76.45 -16.33 3.69
C GLY A 35 75.23 -16.89 4.43
N THR A 36 74.33 -16.00 4.95
CA THR A 36 73.15 -16.37 5.73
C THR A 36 71.84 -15.83 5.19
N GLN A 37 71.85 -15.02 4.10
CA GLN A 37 70.67 -14.38 3.59
C GLN A 37 70.64 -14.34 2.04
N ILE A 38 69.46 -14.64 1.48
CA ILE A 38 69.17 -14.49 0.06
C ILE A 38 67.83 -13.74 -0.04
N THR A 39 67.79 -12.71 -0.87
CA THR A 39 66.56 -12.00 -1.26
C THR A 39 66.08 -12.58 -2.58
N ILE A 40 64.79 -13.02 -2.62
CA ILE A 40 64.14 -13.54 -3.82
C ILE A 40 63.05 -12.52 -4.21
N THR A 41 63.01 -12.20 -5.52
CA THR A 41 61.99 -11.34 -6.11
C THR A 41 61.21 -12.17 -7.12
N GLY A 42 59.85 -12.20 -7.00
CA GLY A 42 58.95 -12.89 -7.92
C GLY A 42 59.03 -12.30 -9.34
N GLY A 43 58.92 -13.14 -10.37
CA GLY A 43 58.85 -12.78 -11.78
C GLY A 43 57.36 -12.56 -12.20
N SER A 44 57.16 -12.48 -13.49
CA SER A 44 55.82 -12.26 -14.10
C SER A 44 54.98 -13.54 -14.31
N GLY A 45 55.58 -14.71 -14.13
CA GLY A 45 54.89 -16.01 -14.21
C GLY A 45 54.58 -16.59 -12.84
N ASP A 46 53.65 -17.52 -12.80
CA ASP A 46 53.18 -18.16 -11.58
C ASP A 46 54.05 -19.38 -11.21
N ILE A 47 54.29 -19.51 -9.92
CA ILE A 47 54.88 -20.69 -9.30
C ILE A 47 54.00 -21.13 -8.15
N ASN A 48 53.34 -22.27 -8.32
CA ASN A 48 52.44 -22.80 -7.27
C ASN A 48 53.18 -23.71 -6.33
N ASP A 49 53.24 -23.30 -5.03
CA ASP A 49 53.77 -24.10 -3.94
C ASP A 49 55.13 -24.75 -4.27
N GLY A 50 55.99 -23.98 -4.93
CA GLY A 50 57.26 -24.46 -5.45
C GLY A 50 58.30 -24.70 -4.32
N ALA A 51 58.85 -25.90 -4.23
CA ALA A 51 59.96 -26.20 -3.31
C ALA A 51 61.20 -25.36 -3.61
N ILE A 52 61.71 -24.65 -2.61
CA ILE A 52 62.94 -23.90 -2.74
C ILE A 52 64.12 -24.85 -2.52
N VAL A 53 64.98 -24.94 -3.54
CA VAL A 53 66.21 -25.73 -3.46
C VAL A 53 67.38 -24.80 -3.67
N VAL A 54 68.30 -24.79 -2.71
CA VAL A 54 69.54 -24.04 -2.79
C VAL A 54 70.67 -25.02 -3.03
N THR A 55 71.52 -24.74 -4.03
CA THR A 55 72.73 -25.50 -4.28
C THR A 55 73.94 -24.60 -4.04
N ASP A 56 74.84 -25.05 -3.11
CA ASP A 56 76.00 -24.28 -2.73
C ASP A 56 77.09 -24.32 -3.85
N PRO A 57 78.14 -23.50 -3.76
CA PRO A 57 79.19 -23.49 -4.80
C PRO A 57 79.94 -24.81 -4.91
N ALA A 58 79.90 -25.70 -3.92
CA ALA A 58 80.52 -27.03 -3.95
C ALA A 58 79.55 -28.10 -4.58
N GLY A 59 78.28 -27.73 -4.92
CA GLY A 59 77.31 -28.65 -5.46
C GLY A 59 76.46 -29.36 -4.39
N ASN A 60 76.53 -29.00 -3.12
CA ASN A 60 75.67 -29.60 -2.11
C ASN A 60 74.28 -28.95 -2.19
N VAL A 61 73.27 -29.79 -2.08
CA VAL A 61 71.83 -29.37 -2.23
C VAL A 61 71.21 -29.28 -0.86
N SER A 62 70.41 -28.20 -0.64
CA SER A 62 69.66 -28.03 0.61
C SER A 62 68.60 -29.12 0.79
N THR A 63 68.39 -29.53 2.08
CA THR A 63 67.38 -30.55 2.46
C THR A 63 66.13 -29.96 3.07
N THR A 64 65.87 -28.66 2.90
CA THR A 64 64.74 -27.97 3.52
C THR A 64 63.45 -28.18 2.69
N ASN A 65 62.35 -28.25 3.40
CA ASN A 65 60.99 -28.34 2.75
C ASN A 65 60.32 -26.97 2.63
N LYS A 66 61.12 -25.90 2.47
CA LYS A 66 60.54 -24.55 2.30
C LYS A 66 60.01 -24.38 0.90
N LYS A 67 58.84 -23.76 0.80
CA LYS A 67 58.14 -23.53 -0.45
C LYS A 67 57.85 -22.05 -0.66
N LEU A 68 57.68 -21.65 -1.89
CA LEU A 68 57.28 -20.29 -2.30
C LEU A 68 56.24 -20.37 -3.38
N THR A 69 55.19 -19.56 -3.26
CA THR A 69 54.24 -19.28 -4.31
C THR A 69 54.55 -17.90 -4.89
N VAL A 70 54.59 -17.78 -6.20
CA VAL A 70 54.54 -16.55 -6.95
C VAL A 70 53.24 -16.58 -7.72
N ASP A 71 52.34 -15.67 -7.38
CA ASP A 71 50.98 -15.64 -7.94
C ASP A 71 50.71 -14.26 -8.55
N ASN A 72 50.53 -14.20 -9.83
CA ASN A 72 50.18 -12.98 -10.60
C ASN A 72 48.79 -13.12 -11.22
N THR A 73 48.10 -14.25 -11.01
CA THR A 73 46.79 -14.54 -11.57
C THR A 73 45.75 -13.94 -10.71
N LYS A 74 44.99 -12.95 -11.24
CA LYS A 74 43.91 -12.30 -10.54
C LYS A 74 42.71 -13.23 -10.37
N PRO A 75 42.05 -13.21 -9.21
CA PRO A 75 40.71 -13.80 -9.11
C PRO A 75 39.73 -13.12 -10.05
N SER A 76 38.69 -13.85 -10.47
CA SER A 76 37.61 -13.30 -11.28
C SER A 76 36.26 -13.44 -10.58
N VAL A 77 35.35 -12.50 -10.81
CA VAL A 77 33.95 -12.56 -10.34
C VAL A 77 33.04 -12.62 -11.57
N SER A 78 32.40 -13.77 -11.78
CA SER A 78 31.52 -13.97 -12.96
C SER A 78 30.06 -13.62 -12.66
N SER A 79 29.54 -13.92 -11.47
CA SER A 79 28.16 -13.60 -11.09
C SER A 79 27.96 -13.43 -9.57
N VAL A 80 26.86 -12.75 -9.23
CA VAL A 80 26.30 -12.59 -7.87
C VAL A 80 24.90 -13.15 -7.91
N ALA A 81 24.62 -14.18 -7.11
CA ALA A 81 23.33 -14.89 -7.19
C ALA A 81 22.16 -14.05 -6.69
N THR A 82 22.35 -13.34 -5.58
CA THR A 82 21.35 -12.44 -4.99
C THR A 82 22.00 -11.06 -4.85
N ALA A 83 21.58 -10.12 -5.67
CA ALA A 83 22.20 -8.80 -5.76
C ALA A 83 21.82 -7.86 -4.60
N THR A 84 20.74 -8.14 -3.89
CA THR A 84 20.27 -7.34 -2.76
C THR A 84 19.95 -8.25 -1.58
N ILE A 85 20.59 -8.01 -0.44
CA ILE A 85 20.46 -8.82 0.78
C ILE A 85 20.43 -7.92 2.00
N LYS A 86 19.84 -8.39 3.09
CA LYS A 86 19.87 -7.73 4.40
C LYS A 86 20.78 -8.47 5.39
N ASN A 87 21.00 -7.85 6.55
CA ASN A 87 21.78 -8.43 7.64
C ASN A 87 21.38 -9.89 7.94
N GLY A 88 22.36 -10.76 8.00
CA GLY A 88 22.21 -12.20 8.22
C GLY A 88 21.82 -13.01 6.98
N ALA A 89 21.41 -12.36 5.87
CA ALA A 89 21.15 -13.04 4.61
C ALA A 89 22.44 -13.29 3.81
N THR A 90 22.39 -14.27 2.90
CA THR A 90 23.55 -14.71 2.14
C THR A 90 23.40 -14.48 0.64
N SER A 91 24.52 -14.26 -0.03
CA SER A 91 24.64 -14.29 -1.48
C SER A 91 25.81 -15.15 -1.91
N VAL A 92 25.66 -15.88 -3.00
CA VAL A 92 26.72 -16.70 -3.58
C VAL A 92 27.38 -15.95 -4.73
N ILE A 93 28.69 -15.80 -4.66
CA ILE A 93 29.54 -15.27 -5.72
C ILE A 93 30.17 -16.45 -6.45
N THR A 94 30.06 -16.46 -7.77
CA THR A 94 30.78 -17.40 -8.63
C THR A 94 31.91 -16.69 -9.38
N GLY A 95 32.97 -17.42 -9.67
CA GLY A 95 34.16 -16.89 -10.31
C GLY A 95 35.27 -17.91 -10.47
N SER A 96 36.51 -17.46 -10.32
CA SER A 96 37.70 -18.35 -10.32
C SER A 96 38.82 -17.70 -9.52
N GLY A 97 39.81 -18.53 -9.14
CA GLY A 97 41.01 -18.05 -8.40
C GLY A 97 40.76 -17.76 -6.95
N PHE A 98 39.76 -18.42 -6.32
CA PHE A 98 39.40 -18.20 -4.92
C PHE A 98 40.19 -19.06 -3.92
N PHE A 99 40.98 -20.03 -4.41
CA PHE A 99 41.95 -20.78 -3.61
C PHE A 99 43.38 -20.44 -4.00
N THR A 100 44.21 -20.28 -3.01
CA THR A 100 45.68 -20.32 -3.17
C THR A 100 46.20 -21.64 -2.63
N GLN A 101 47.17 -22.27 -3.29
CA GLN A 101 47.81 -23.48 -2.76
C GLN A 101 48.87 -23.12 -1.71
N VAL A 102 48.74 -23.71 -0.53
CA VAL A 102 49.73 -23.59 0.55
C VAL A 102 50.03 -24.98 1.06
N ASP A 103 51.29 -25.40 0.96
CA ASP A 103 51.76 -26.73 1.39
C ASP A 103 50.95 -27.91 0.81
N GLY A 104 50.48 -27.75 -0.42
CA GLY A 104 49.69 -28.75 -1.12
C GLY A 104 48.21 -28.79 -0.72
N VAL A 105 47.75 -27.85 0.09
CA VAL A 105 46.36 -27.70 0.51
C VAL A 105 45.77 -26.46 -0.17
N ASN A 106 44.55 -26.60 -0.68
CA ASN A 106 43.79 -25.45 -1.17
C ASN A 106 43.32 -24.61 0.00
N ASP A 107 43.81 -23.39 0.12
CA ASP A 107 43.47 -22.44 1.18
C ASP A 107 42.75 -21.22 0.61
N GLY A 108 41.55 -20.97 1.14
CA GLY A 108 40.74 -19.78 0.83
C GLY A 108 40.65 -18.80 2.02
N THR A 109 41.46 -19.01 3.09
CA THR A 109 41.32 -18.22 4.31
C THR A 109 41.81 -16.78 4.21
N ASP A 110 42.75 -16.51 3.29
CA ASP A 110 43.43 -15.21 3.18
C ASP A 110 42.85 -14.30 2.04
N LEU A 111 41.64 -14.57 1.57
CA LEU A 111 40.97 -13.66 0.65
C LEU A 111 40.47 -12.42 1.40
N ASN A 112 40.55 -11.28 0.75
CA ASN A 112 39.85 -10.06 1.16
C ASN A 112 38.74 -9.72 0.16
N ILE A 113 37.54 -9.38 0.67
CA ILE A 113 36.41 -9.01 -0.14
C ILE A 113 35.94 -7.61 0.25
N THR A 114 35.85 -6.74 -0.77
CA THR A 114 35.28 -5.41 -0.60
C THR A 114 34.04 -5.26 -1.48
N VAL A 115 33.11 -4.44 -1.01
CA VAL A 115 31.90 -4.05 -1.73
C VAL A 115 31.85 -2.53 -1.76
N GLY A 116 31.86 -1.93 -2.95
CA GLY A 116 31.94 -0.48 -3.08
C GLY A 116 33.24 0.13 -2.53
N GLY A 117 34.33 -0.65 -2.55
CA GLY A 117 35.68 -0.20 -2.14
C GLY A 117 36.01 -0.40 -0.64
N SER A 118 35.10 -0.93 0.17
CA SER A 118 35.35 -1.26 1.59
C SER A 118 34.69 -2.58 1.97
N THR A 119 35.12 -3.20 3.08
CA THR A 119 34.40 -4.34 3.66
C THR A 119 33.29 -3.79 4.56
N PRO A 120 31.99 -4.03 4.24
CA PRO A 120 30.89 -3.56 5.06
C PRO A 120 30.95 -4.12 6.49
N ALA A 121 30.53 -3.32 7.47
CA ALA A 121 30.61 -3.71 8.87
C ALA A 121 29.83 -5.00 9.15
N GLY A 122 30.51 -5.98 9.76
CA GLY A 122 29.91 -7.28 10.10
C GLY A 122 29.69 -8.23 8.91
N MET A 123 30.09 -7.87 7.69
CA MET A 123 30.09 -8.79 6.57
C MET A 123 31.13 -9.90 6.79
N THR A 124 30.74 -11.13 6.52
CA THR A 124 31.61 -12.31 6.58
C THR A 124 31.50 -13.13 5.30
N TRP A 125 32.45 -14.02 5.05
CA TRP A 125 32.40 -14.91 3.90
C TRP A 125 33.03 -16.27 4.18
N VAL A 126 32.63 -17.24 3.40
CA VAL A 126 33.19 -18.58 3.34
C VAL A 126 33.56 -18.92 1.91
N VAL A 127 34.78 -19.31 1.65
CA VAL A 127 35.22 -19.79 0.34
C VAL A 127 34.86 -21.28 0.26
N ASN A 128 33.86 -21.60 -0.54
CA ASN A 128 33.34 -22.96 -0.68
C ASN A 128 34.20 -23.81 -1.63
N SER A 129 34.77 -23.18 -2.64
CA SER A 129 35.59 -23.78 -3.65
C SER A 129 36.45 -22.73 -4.37
N ASN A 130 37.31 -23.15 -5.28
CA ASN A 130 38.06 -22.24 -6.17
C ASN A 130 37.17 -21.37 -7.07
N THR A 131 35.88 -21.73 -7.17
CA THR A 131 34.92 -21.05 -8.04
C THR A 131 33.70 -20.48 -7.33
N GLN A 132 33.63 -20.61 -5.99
CA GLN A 132 32.44 -20.21 -5.26
C GLN A 132 32.78 -19.66 -3.87
N ILE A 133 32.19 -18.51 -3.54
CA ILE A 133 32.23 -17.87 -2.23
C ILE A 133 30.79 -17.61 -1.77
N THR A 134 30.48 -17.87 -0.51
CA THR A 134 29.25 -17.43 0.13
C THR A 134 29.55 -16.21 0.99
N ILE A 135 28.92 -15.07 0.69
CA ILE A 135 28.95 -13.87 1.54
C ILE A 135 27.73 -13.88 2.44
N THR A 136 27.91 -13.52 3.71
CA THR A 136 26.85 -13.22 4.68
C THR A 136 26.90 -11.73 5.00
N ALA A 137 25.78 -11.00 4.78
CA ALA A 137 25.69 -9.58 5.07
C ALA A 137 25.72 -9.31 6.59
N GLY A 138 26.34 -8.22 6.97
CA GLY A 138 26.33 -7.68 8.32
C GLY A 138 25.46 -6.42 8.44
N ALA A 139 25.73 -5.65 9.50
CA ALA A 139 24.99 -4.42 9.78
C ALA A 139 25.40 -3.21 8.90
N GLY A 140 26.52 -3.31 8.16
CA GLY A 140 26.98 -2.26 7.27
C GLY A 140 26.15 -2.22 6.01
N GLU A 141 25.65 -1.02 5.64
CA GLU A 141 24.84 -0.80 4.44
C GLU A 141 25.72 -0.40 3.25
N VAL A 142 25.36 -0.87 2.07
CA VAL A 142 25.99 -0.55 0.79
C VAL A 142 24.93 -0.52 -0.30
N THR A 143 24.91 0.56 -1.07
CA THR A 143 24.04 0.68 -2.25
C THR A 143 24.85 0.41 -3.52
N GLU A 144 24.47 -0.65 -4.27
CA GLU A 144 25.06 -1.01 -5.56
C GLU A 144 26.61 -1.01 -5.59
N GLY A 145 27.21 -1.54 -4.54
CA GLY A 145 28.66 -1.63 -4.45
C GLY A 145 29.24 -2.72 -5.34
N ASN A 146 30.26 -2.39 -6.15
CA ASN A 146 30.97 -3.39 -6.94
C ASN A 146 31.77 -4.32 -6.02
N ILE A 147 31.67 -5.63 -6.25
CA ILE A 147 32.42 -6.64 -5.49
C ILE A 147 33.80 -6.75 -6.07
N VAL A 148 34.82 -6.66 -5.20
CA VAL A 148 36.21 -6.93 -5.52
C VAL A 148 36.73 -8.01 -4.59
N VAL A 149 37.26 -9.08 -5.17
CA VAL A 149 37.95 -10.16 -4.49
C VAL A 149 39.45 -9.96 -4.66
N THR A 150 40.18 -9.90 -3.56
CA THR A 150 41.64 -9.80 -3.55
C THR A 150 42.22 -11.09 -2.94
N ASP A 151 43.12 -11.75 -3.65
CA ASP A 151 43.75 -12.96 -3.19
C ASP A 151 44.87 -12.68 -2.15
N ARG A 152 45.47 -13.74 -1.66
CA ARG A 152 46.58 -13.66 -0.67
C ARG A 152 47.83 -12.94 -1.24
N ALA A 153 48.09 -13.02 -2.53
CA ALA A 153 49.22 -12.35 -3.19
C ALA A 153 48.98 -10.85 -3.40
N GLY A 154 47.73 -10.38 -3.24
CA GLY A 154 47.33 -9.01 -3.42
C GLY A 154 46.80 -8.72 -4.83
N ASN A 155 46.52 -9.74 -5.66
CA ASN A 155 45.91 -9.54 -6.94
C ASN A 155 44.40 -9.33 -6.74
N ALA A 156 43.87 -8.22 -7.28
CA ALA A 156 42.48 -7.90 -7.15
C ALA A 156 41.72 -8.16 -8.47
N SER A 157 40.50 -8.69 -8.34
CA SER A 157 39.57 -8.84 -9.47
C SER A 157 39.25 -7.48 -10.10
N THR A 158 39.04 -7.45 -11.40
CA THR A 158 38.88 -6.19 -12.18
C THR A 158 37.51 -6.08 -12.88
N GLU A 159 36.65 -7.06 -12.71
CA GLU A 159 35.30 -7.06 -13.31
C GLU A 159 34.46 -5.92 -12.71
N THR A 160 33.66 -5.29 -13.57
CA THR A 160 32.72 -4.25 -13.21
C THR A 160 31.28 -4.75 -13.38
N GLY A 161 30.32 -4.12 -12.69
CA GLY A 161 28.91 -4.48 -12.79
C GLY A 161 28.52 -5.76 -12.03
N LYS A 162 29.40 -6.26 -11.14
CA LYS A 162 29.08 -7.33 -10.20
C LYS A 162 28.69 -6.68 -8.87
N LEU A 163 27.46 -6.16 -8.82
CA LEU A 163 26.98 -5.31 -7.77
C LEU A 163 26.32 -6.11 -6.63
N LEU A 164 26.54 -5.65 -5.40
CA LEU A 164 25.85 -6.11 -4.22
C LEU A 164 25.31 -4.90 -3.45
N THR A 165 24.03 -4.96 -3.10
CA THR A 165 23.39 -4.05 -2.15
C THR A 165 23.21 -4.78 -0.82
N ILE A 166 23.62 -4.16 0.26
CA ILE A 166 23.27 -4.59 1.62
C ILE A 166 22.36 -3.50 2.17
N ASP A 167 21.08 -3.84 2.34
CA ASP A 167 20.04 -2.91 2.80
C ASP A 167 19.36 -3.48 4.05
N ASN A 168 19.48 -2.78 5.16
CA ASN A 168 18.91 -3.15 6.46
C ASN A 168 17.76 -2.20 6.85
N THR A 169 17.47 -1.22 6.00
CA THR A 169 16.49 -0.18 6.27
C THR A 169 15.15 -0.55 5.65
N ALA A 170 14.14 -0.79 6.48
CA ALA A 170 12.79 -1.08 6.01
C ALA A 170 12.15 0.13 5.33
N PRO A 171 11.27 -0.08 4.33
CA PRO A 171 10.48 0.99 3.76
C PRO A 171 9.63 1.71 4.81
N GLU A 172 9.52 3.03 4.72
CA GLU A 172 8.63 3.83 5.54
C GLU A 172 7.37 4.20 4.76
N LEU A 173 6.18 3.88 5.28
CA LEU A 173 4.91 4.29 4.70
C LEU A 173 4.40 5.54 5.40
N ARG A 174 3.87 6.50 4.64
CA ARG A 174 3.34 7.77 5.15
C ARG A 174 1.82 7.88 5.05
N GLY A 175 1.22 7.24 4.03
CA GLY A 175 -0.22 7.24 3.87
C GLY A 175 -0.67 6.75 2.50
N VAL A 176 -1.99 6.70 2.32
CA VAL A 176 -2.66 6.43 1.05
C VAL A 176 -3.53 7.63 0.66
N THR A 177 -3.68 7.88 -0.64
CA THR A 177 -4.52 9.00 -1.13
C THR A 177 -6.00 8.77 -0.88
N VAL A 178 -6.44 7.52 -0.94
CA VAL A 178 -7.81 7.08 -0.64
C VAL A 178 -7.71 5.83 0.22
N SER A 179 -8.30 5.87 1.42
CA SER A 179 -8.20 4.78 2.40
C SER A 179 -9.25 3.68 2.23
N SER A 180 -10.24 3.88 1.33
CA SER A 180 -11.26 2.88 1.02
C SER A 180 -11.52 2.87 -0.49
N ILE A 181 -11.32 1.71 -1.13
CA ILE A 181 -11.46 1.51 -2.58
C ILE A 181 -12.21 0.22 -2.86
N LYS A 182 -12.90 0.17 -4.00
CA LYS A 182 -13.54 -1.04 -4.51
C LYS A 182 -12.72 -1.69 -5.62
N SER A 183 -13.13 -2.85 -6.09
CA SER A 183 -12.51 -3.55 -7.23
C SER A 183 -12.29 -2.60 -8.41
N SER A 184 -11.10 -2.65 -8.99
CA SER A 184 -10.59 -1.76 -10.03
C SER A 184 -10.40 -0.29 -9.59
N GLY A 185 -10.67 0.05 -8.33
CA GLY A 185 -10.32 1.34 -7.75
C GLY A 185 -8.82 1.42 -7.47
N GLU A 186 -8.28 2.63 -7.55
CA GLU A 186 -6.86 2.89 -7.33
C GLU A 186 -6.63 3.81 -6.13
N THR A 187 -5.53 3.57 -5.43
CA THR A 187 -4.99 4.48 -4.42
C THR A 187 -3.47 4.56 -4.55
N THR A 188 -2.90 5.71 -4.23
CA THR A 188 -1.45 5.88 -4.21
C THR A 188 -0.93 5.79 -2.78
N LEU A 189 -0.07 4.82 -2.55
CA LEU A 189 0.71 4.69 -1.33
C LEU A 189 1.92 5.64 -1.41
N SER A 190 2.11 6.47 -0.43
CA SER A 190 3.26 7.37 -0.30
C SER A 190 4.22 6.86 0.78
N GLY A 191 5.53 7.10 0.57
CA GLY A 191 6.54 6.63 1.51
C GLY A 191 7.96 6.88 1.04
N THR A 192 8.91 6.09 1.52
CA THR A 192 10.32 6.08 1.10
C THR A 192 10.90 4.68 1.17
N GLY A 193 12.02 4.44 0.49
CA GLY A 193 12.73 3.16 0.53
C GLY A 193 12.14 2.07 -0.37
N PHE A 194 11.30 2.41 -1.35
CA PHE A 194 10.61 1.41 -2.18
C PHE A 194 11.50 0.77 -3.25
N LEU A 195 12.56 1.45 -3.70
CA LEU A 195 13.44 0.99 -4.79
C LEU A 195 14.90 0.83 -4.37
N VAL A 196 15.19 0.64 -3.09
CA VAL A 196 16.57 0.40 -2.65
C VAL A 196 17.00 -0.99 -3.08
N GLY A 197 18.01 -1.06 -3.95
CA GLY A 197 18.58 -2.31 -4.45
C GLY A 197 17.68 -3.12 -5.38
N GLY A 198 16.58 -2.56 -5.87
CA GLY A 198 15.67 -3.20 -6.82
C GLY A 198 14.20 -2.99 -6.52
N ASP A 199 13.34 -3.72 -7.23
CA ASP A 199 11.89 -3.64 -7.07
C ASP A 199 11.43 -4.28 -5.76
N ILE A 200 10.32 -3.77 -5.22
CA ILE A 200 9.66 -4.37 -4.05
C ILE A 200 9.27 -5.83 -4.31
N GLN A 201 9.34 -6.66 -3.28
CA GLN A 201 8.95 -8.07 -3.38
C GLN A 201 7.44 -8.25 -3.35
N ASN A 202 6.74 -7.54 -2.45
CA ASN A 202 5.29 -7.61 -2.32
C ASN A 202 4.72 -6.44 -1.52
N ILE A 203 3.40 -6.29 -1.66
CA ILE A 203 2.56 -5.46 -0.80
C ILE A 203 1.48 -6.35 -0.22
N LYS A 204 1.26 -6.28 1.09
CA LYS A 204 0.17 -6.97 1.78
C LYS A 204 -0.77 -5.98 2.44
N VAL A 205 -2.03 -6.34 2.53
CA VAL A 205 -3.07 -5.60 3.24
C VAL A 205 -3.79 -6.58 4.17
N GLY A 206 -3.79 -6.28 5.46
CA GLY A 206 -4.33 -7.21 6.45
C GLY A 206 -3.54 -8.52 6.57
N GLY A 207 -2.23 -8.48 6.32
CA GLY A 207 -1.32 -9.63 6.45
C GLY A 207 -1.22 -10.54 5.24
N SER A 208 -2.04 -10.34 4.18
CA SER A 208 -2.03 -11.13 2.94
C SER A 208 -2.10 -10.23 1.71
N VAL A 209 -1.86 -10.79 0.53
CA VAL A 209 -2.14 -10.11 -0.74
C VAL A 209 -3.61 -10.37 -1.06
N PRO A 210 -4.48 -9.35 -1.06
CA PRO A 210 -5.90 -9.52 -1.40
C PRO A 210 -6.07 -10.08 -2.81
N THR A 211 -7.09 -10.94 -3.01
CA THR A 211 -7.35 -11.58 -4.29
C THR A 211 -7.55 -10.56 -5.41
N GLY A 212 -6.73 -10.66 -6.45
CA GLY A 212 -6.78 -9.78 -7.62
C GLY A 212 -6.20 -8.37 -7.39
N MET A 213 -5.65 -8.08 -6.22
CA MET A 213 -4.91 -6.83 -6.00
C MET A 213 -3.63 -6.83 -6.83
N THR A 214 -3.35 -5.71 -7.46
CA THR A 214 -2.10 -5.46 -8.20
C THR A 214 -1.52 -4.12 -7.81
N TYR A 215 -0.27 -3.88 -8.19
CA TYR A 215 0.37 -2.57 -8.03
C TYR A 215 1.19 -2.23 -9.27
N LYS A 216 1.40 -0.95 -9.49
CA LYS A 216 2.14 -0.38 -10.63
C LYS A 216 2.79 0.95 -10.25
N ASP A 217 3.50 1.54 -11.20
CA ASP A 217 4.10 2.88 -11.08
C ASP A 217 4.93 3.04 -9.81
N VAL A 218 5.77 2.01 -9.51
CA VAL A 218 6.65 2.02 -8.36
C VAL A 218 7.76 3.05 -8.57
N THR A 219 7.85 4.00 -7.65
CA THR A 219 8.92 4.99 -7.60
C THR A 219 9.60 4.93 -6.23
N ALA A 220 10.66 5.70 -6.02
CA ALA A 220 11.30 5.76 -4.71
C ALA A 220 10.35 6.21 -3.58
N ASN A 221 9.26 6.96 -3.90
CA ASN A 221 8.40 7.60 -2.92
C ASN A 221 6.90 7.29 -3.09
N SER A 222 6.50 6.55 -4.10
CA SER A 222 5.09 6.23 -4.36
C SER A 222 4.90 4.90 -5.04
N ILE A 223 3.75 4.27 -4.79
CA ILE A 223 3.28 3.04 -5.43
C ILE A 223 1.78 3.20 -5.68
N VAL A 224 1.31 2.88 -6.87
CA VAL A 224 -0.12 2.82 -7.17
C VAL A 224 -0.61 1.40 -6.92
N ILE A 225 -1.59 1.26 -6.02
CA ILE A 225 -2.29 0.01 -5.74
C ILE A 225 -3.63 0.02 -6.47
N THR A 226 -3.94 -1.06 -7.17
CA THR A 226 -5.25 -1.31 -7.79
C THR A 226 -5.93 -2.47 -7.05
N ALA A 227 -7.12 -2.23 -6.51
CA ALA A 227 -7.87 -3.25 -5.78
C ALA A 227 -8.42 -4.33 -6.71
N GLY A 228 -8.42 -5.57 -6.21
CA GLY A 228 -9.10 -6.69 -6.83
C GLY A 228 -10.44 -7.02 -6.14
N ASN A 229 -10.88 -8.28 -6.30
CA ASN A 229 -12.15 -8.76 -5.74
C ASN A 229 -12.03 -9.22 -4.27
N GLY A 230 -10.81 -9.28 -3.72
CA GLY A 230 -10.60 -9.65 -2.32
C GLY A 230 -11.01 -8.50 -1.42
N GLU A 231 -11.87 -8.80 -0.43
CA GLU A 231 -12.30 -7.81 0.56
C GLU A 231 -11.35 -7.76 1.76
N VAL A 232 -11.06 -6.56 2.22
CA VAL A 232 -10.25 -6.30 3.42
C VAL A 232 -10.84 -5.11 4.16
N ALA A 233 -11.20 -5.32 5.39
CA ALA A 233 -11.67 -4.24 6.25
C ALA A 233 -10.51 -3.69 7.08
N ASP A 234 -10.18 -2.42 6.87
CA ASP A 234 -9.16 -1.68 7.64
C ASP A 234 -7.84 -2.45 7.82
N GLY A 235 -7.35 -3.03 6.70
CA GLY A 235 -6.16 -3.86 6.71
C GLY A 235 -4.87 -3.04 6.79
N LEU A 236 -3.97 -3.41 7.70
CA LEU A 236 -2.63 -2.82 7.76
C LEU A 236 -1.89 -3.08 6.44
N VAL A 237 -1.40 -2.01 5.82
CA VAL A 237 -0.57 -2.09 4.61
C VAL A 237 0.88 -2.31 5.01
N THR A 238 1.50 -3.31 4.40
CA THR A 238 2.94 -3.55 4.53
C THR A 238 3.58 -3.67 3.15
N VAL A 239 4.77 -3.12 3.01
CA VAL A 239 5.62 -3.23 1.81
C VAL A 239 6.89 -3.95 2.21
N THR A 240 7.29 -4.93 1.40
CA THR A 240 8.57 -5.62 1.56
C THR A 240 9.46 -5.23 0.39
N ASP A 241 10.63 -4.66 0.68
CA ASP A 241 11.63 -4.23 -0.30
C ASP A 241 12.39 -5.40 -0.96
N ALA A 242 13.33 -5.08 -1.84
CA ALA A 242 14.17 -6.06 -2.55
C ALA A 242 15.05 -6.89 -1.60
N ALA A 243 15.50 -6.34 -0.47
CA ALA A 243 16.30 -7.02 0.53
C ALA A 243 15.46 -7.92 1.47
N GLY A 244 14.14 -7.77 1.45
CA GLY A 244 13.21 -8.47 2.32
C GLY A 244 12.94 -7.76 3.66
N ASN A 245 13.25 -6.46 3.78
CA ASN A 245 12.83 -5.67 4.93
C ASN A 245 11.36 -5.27 4.74
N THR A 246 10.57 -5.37 5.81
CA THR A 246 9.14 -5.08 5.78
C THR A 246 8.84 -3.84 6.60
N SER A 247 8.04 -2.93 6.03
CA SER A 247 7.59 -1.71 6.70
C SER A 247 6.83 -2.00 7.99
N THR A 248 6.98 -1.11 8.98
CA THR A 248 6.29 -1.18 10.29
C THR A 248 5.34 -0.02 10.54
N SER A 249 5.17 0.88 9.55
CA SER A 249 4.32 2.06 9.64
C SER A 249 2.84 1.68 9.71
N LEU A 250 2.04 2.48 10.43
CA LEU A 250 0.60 2.25 10.63
C LEU A 250 -0.21 2.94 9.52
N VAL A 251 -0.25 2.35 8.33
CA VAL A 251 -1.08 2.79 7.20
C VAL A 251 -2.10 1.70 6.91
N TYR A 252 -3.37 2.08 6.80
CA TYR A 252 -4.48 1.14 6.62
C TYR A 252 -5.19 1.39 5.30
N LEU A 253 -5.72 0.31 4.71
CA LEU A 253 -6.51 0.32 3.49
C LEU A 253 -7.71 -0.63 3.63
N THR A 254 -8.88 -0.13 3.24
CA THR A 254 -10.08 -0.94 3.06
C THR A 254 -10.26 -1.25 1.58
N ILE A 255 -10.52 -2.51 1.25
CA ILE A 255 -11.03 -2.93 -0.05
C ILE A 255 -12.43 -3.44 0.19
N ASP A 256 -13.44 -2.71 -0.29
CA ASP A 256 -14.85 -3.01 -0.05
C ASP A 256 -15.60 -3.07 -1.39
N ASN A 257 -16.10 -4.25 -1.70
CA ASN A 257 -16.89 -4.53 -2.90
C ASN A 257 -18.36 -4.78 -2.58
N THR A 258 -18.71 -4.70 -1.29
CA THR A 258 -20.07 -4.94 -0.81
C THR A 258 -20.92 -3.70 -1.00
N LEU A 259 -21.97 -3.79 -1.80
CA LEU A 259 -22.87 -2.66 -2.03
C LEU A 259 -23.73 -2.40 -0.80
N PRO A 260 -23.89 -1.13 -0.36
CA PRO A 260 -24.89 -0.81 0.64
C PRO A 260 -26.31 -1.14 0.12
N THR A 261 -27.21 -1.45 1.02
CA THR A 261 -28.61 -1.76 0.68
C THR A 261 -29.57 -0.82 1.38
N ILE A 262 -30.69 -0.51 0.73
CA ILE A 262 -31.80 0.20 1.33
C ILE A 262 -32.99 -0.77 1.39
N SER A 263 -33.53 -0.99 2.59
CA SER A 263 -34.65 -1.89 2.84
C SER A 263 -35.97 -1.15 3.18
N GLY A 264 -35.88 0.13 3.54
CA GLY A 264 -37.08 0.90 3.85
C GLY A 264 -36.84 2.39 3.97
N VAL A 265 -37.89 3.17 3.70
CA VAL A 265 -37.99 4.61 3.94
C VAL A 265 -39.11 4.80 4.96
N GLY A 266 -38.79 5.34 6.13
CA GLY A 266 -39.74 5.46 7.24
C GLY A 266 -40.89 6.41 6.95
N THR A 267 -40.57 7.63 6.52
CA THR A 267 -41.59 8.62 6.03
C THR A 267 -41.28 8.90 4.57
N ALA A 268 -42.13 8.42 3.68
CA ALA A 268 -41.89 8.47 2.25
C ALA A 268 -42.11 9.86 1.63
N ALA A 269 -42.85 10.75 2.29
CA ALA A 269 -43.08 12.13 1.87
C ALA A 269 -42.76 13.07 3.05
N ILE A 270 -41.88 14.03 2.79
CA ILE A 270 -41.37 15.00 3.77
C ILE A 270 -41.21 16.38 3.11
N LYS A 271 -41.30 17.45 3.89
CA LYS A 271 -40.99 18.81 3.42
C LYS A 271 -39.69 19.34 4.08
N SER A 272 -39.22 20.47 3.59
CA SER A 272 -38.00 21.13 4.07
C SER A 272 -37.99 21.22 5.60
N GLY A 273 -36.86 20.76 6.19
CA GLY A 273 -36.66 20.69 7.62
C GLY A 273 -37.20 19.43 8.28
N GLN A 274 -38.03 18.62 7.62
CA GLN A 274 -38.49 17.34 8.13
C GLN A 274 -37.49 16.21 7.84
N THR A 275 -37.62 15.14 8.61
CA THR A 275 -36.70 14.01 8.55
C THR A 275 -37.39 12.71 8.18
N SER A 276 -36.65 11.83 7.50
CA SER A 276 -37.04 10.44 7.30
C SER A 276 -35.92 9.51 7.70
N VAL A 277 -36.26 8.38 8.28
CA VAL A 277 -35.31 7.32 8.63
C VAL A 277 -35.23 6.33 7.50
N ILE A 278 -34.02 6.11 6.97
CA ILE A 278 -33.71 5.12 5.96
C ILE A 278 -33.13 3.91 6.65
N SER A 279 -33.75 2.76 6.44
CA SER A 279 -33.26 1.46 6.94
C SER A 279 -32.53 0.71 5.83
N GLY A 280 -31.50 -0.07 6.19
CA GLY A 280 -30.71 -0.80 5.21
C GLY A 280 -29.56 -1.56 5.84
N ALA A 281 -28.46 -1.69 5.08
CA ALA A 281 -27.19 -2.24 5.57
C ALA A 281 -26.00 -1.60 4.86
N GLY A 282 -24.83 -1.69 5.46
CA GLY A 282 -23.60 -1.14 4.90
C GLY A 282 -23.45 0.38 5.06
N PHE A 283 -24.17 1.00 6.02
CA PHE A 283 -24.09 2.43 6.26
C PHE A 283 -22.92 2.85 7.14
N LYS A 284 -22.40 1.94 7.96
CA LYS A 284 -21.16 2.06 8.73
C LYS A 284 -20.35 0.80 8.62
N ASN A 285 -19.05 0.93 8.53
CA ASN A 285 -18.13 -0.19 8.74
C ASN A 285 -17.80 -0.30 10.25
N THR A 286 -17.87 -1.53 10.78
CA THR A 286 -17.66 -1.80 12.22
C THR A 286 -16.23 -2.22 12.56
N THR A 287 -15.33 -2.25 11.62
CA THR A 287 -13.94 -2.68 11.85
C THR A 287 -13.04 -1.48 12.13
N ASN A 288 -12.41 -1.50 13.29
CA ASN A 288 -11.75 -0.35 13.87
C ASN A 288 -10.34 -0.66 14.33
N ASN A 289 -9.36 -0.49 13.47
CA ASN A 289 -8.01 -0.24 13.94
C ASN A 289 -7.62 1.25 13.87
N SER A 290 -8.38 2.07 13.14
CA SER A 290 -8.05 3.49 12.92
C SER A 290 -9.02 4.50 13.52
N ASN A 291 -10.05 4.09 14.28
CA ASN A 291 -11.14 4.97 14.78
C ASN A 291 -11.96 5.69 13.68
N GLU A 292 -11.70 5.45 12.40
CA GLU A 292 -12.51 6.00 11.33
C GLU A 292 -13.67 5.05 11.00
N THR A 293 -14.88 5.53 11.23
CA THR A 293 -16.09 4.86 10.78
C THR A 293 -16.28 5.16 9.30
N ILE A 294 -16.32 4.15 8.43
CA ILE A 294 -16.72 4.36 7.04
C ILE A 294 -18.18 4.77 7.04
N VAL A 295 -18.44 5.97 6.54
CA VAL A 295 -19.76 6.61 6.56
C VAL A 295 -20.25 6.75 5.13
N ILE A 296 -21.57 6.63 4.90
CA ILE A 296 -22.18 6.97 3.61
C ILE A 296 -21.73 8.36 3.18
N GLN A 297 -21.15 8.46 2.00
CA GLN A 297 -20.59 9.71 1.46
C GLN A 297 -21.60 10.52 0.68
N GLU A 298 -22.52 9.85 -0.02
CA GLU A 298 -23.49 10.51 -0.87
C GLU A 298 -24.86 9.84 -0.79
N ILE A 299 -25.90 10.65 -0.86
CA ILE A 299 -27.29 10.21 -1.03
C ILE A 299 -27.85 10.91 -2.23
N TYR A 300 -28.37 10.14 -3.19
CA TYR A 300 -29.03 10.64 -4.38
C TYR A 300 -30.50 10.20 -4.41
N VAL A 301 -31.30 11.06 -4.96
CA VAL A 301 -32.71 10.78 -5.29
C VAL A 301 -32.85 11.04 -6.78
N ASP A 302 -33.24 10.02 -7.54
CA ASP A 302 -33.31 10.07 -9.01
C ASP A 302 -31.97 10.48 -9.67
N GLY A 303 -30.86 9.94 -9.17
CA GLY A 303 -29.52 10.16 -9.75
C GLY A 303 -28.89 11.53 -9.44
N SER A 304 -29.52 12.35 -8.60
CA SER A 304 -28.97 13.63 -8.17
C SER A 304 -29.25 13.89 -6.68
N ARG A 305 -28.47 14.79 -6.06
CA ARG A 305 -28.72 15.22 -4.69
C ARG A 305 -29.71 16.40 -4.70
N PRO A 306 -30.90 16.26 -4.07
CA PRO A 306 -31.82 17.38 -3.92
C PRO A 306 -31.19 18.55 -3.16
N ALA A 307 -31.49 19.78 -3.55
CA ALA A 307 -30.92 20.97 -2.94
C ALA A 307 -31.24 21.04 -1.45
N GLY A 308 -30.15 21.18 -0.63
CA GLY A 308 -30.29 21.26 0.83
C GLY A 308 -30.54 19.93 1.54
N LEU A 309 -30.56 18.78 0.85
CA LEU A 309 -30.63 17.46 1.49
C LEU A 309 -29.38 17.23 2.35
N THR A 310 -29.59 16.86 3.60
CA THR A 310 -28.52 16.46 4.55
C THR A 310 -28.84 15.10 5.16
N TRP A 311 -27.86 14.47 5.78
CA TRP A 311 -28.05 13.18 6.45
C TRP A 311 -27.10 12.98 7.63
N ALA A 312 -27.50 12.08 8.51
CA ALA A 312 -26.68 11.56 9.61
C ALA A 312 -26.79 10.04 9.62
N VAL A 313 -25.63 9.34 9.74
CA VAL A 313 -25.60 7.89 9.85
C VAL A 313 -25.71 7.51 11.33
N ASN A 314 -26.81 6.86 11.69
CA ASN A 314 -27.11 6.49 13.08
C ASN A 314 -26.42 5.18 13.49
N SER A 315 -26.42 4.20 12.58
CA SER A 315 -25.84 2.87 12.78
C SER A 315 -25.45 2.23 11.45
N ALA A 316 -24.90 1.01 11.46
CA ALA A 316 -24.65 0.23 10.24
C ALA A 316 -25.92 -0.05 9.40
N ASN A 317 -27.10 0.03 10.03
CA ASN A 317 -28.38 -0.34 9.43
C ASN A 317 -29.37 0.83 9.32
N GLN A 318 -29.00 2.02 9.76
CA GLN A 318 -29.92 3.13 9.81
C GLN A 318 -29.21 4.47 9.59
N LEU A 319 -29.81 5.31 8.76
CA LEU A 319 -29.46 6.72 8.62
C LEU A 319 -30.72 7.59 8.64
N THR A 320 -30.57 8.85 9.02
CA THR A 320 -31.62 9.85 8.98
C THR A 320 -31.28 10.87 7.91
N ILE A 321 -32.21 11.12 6.98
CA ILE A 321 -32.14 12.23 6.05
C ILE A 321 -32.96 13.40 6.56
N THR A 322 -32.53 14.62 6.23
CA THR A 322 -33.29 15.84 6.46
C THR A 322 -33.50 16.54 5.12
N ALA A 323 -34.76 16.79 4.73
CA ALA A 323 -35.10 17.43 3.49
C ALA A 323 -34.68 18.90 3.48
N GLY A 324 -34.23 19.36 2.32
CA GLY A 324 -33.96 20.77 2.01
C GLY A 324 -35.03 21.35 1.07
N ALA A 325 -34.65 22.41 0.38
CA ALA A 325 -35.52 23.12 -0.55
C ALA A 325 -35.71 22.43 -1.93
N GLY A 326 -34.92 21.39 -2.22
CA GLY A 326 -35.03 20.65 -3.49
C GLY A 326 -36.24 19.74 -3.49
N GLU A 327 -37.10 19.86 -4.53
CA GLU A 327 -38.30 19.04 -4.68
C GLU A 327 -38.03 17.80 -5.52
N VAL A 328 -38.62 16.68 -5.11
CA VAL A 328 -38.62 15.41 -5.84
C VAL A 328 -39.93 14.67 -5.56
N THR A 329 -40.51 14.05 -6.58
CA THR A 329 -41.80 13.36 -6.46
C THR A 329 -41.60 11.87 -6.76
N ASN A 330 -41.78 11.02 -5.76
CA ASN A 330 -41.76 9.55 -5.87
C ASN A 330 -40.54 9.00 -6.62
N LYS A 331 -39.35 9.38 -6.18
CA LYS A 331 -38.09 8.99 -6.82
C LYS A 331 -37.30 8.02 -5.97
N ASN A 332 -36.61 7.10 -6.65
CA ASN A 332 -35.75 6.15 -5.97
C ASN A 332 -34.61 6.86 -5.23
N ILE A 333 -34.40 6.43 -3.98
CA ILE A 333 -33.25 6.83 -3.19
C ILE A 333 -32.12 5.84 -3.35
N THR A 334 -30.89 6.33 -3.49
CA THR A 334 -29.67 5.54 -3.55
C THR A 334 -28.63 6.17 -2.64
N VAL A 335 -27.75 5.33 -2.09
CA VAL A 335 -26.64 5.73 -1.23
C VAL A 335 -25.31 5.24 -1.81
N LYS A 336 -24.25 6.00 -1.58
CA LYS A 336 -22.89 5.65 -1.97
C LYS A 336 -22.01 5.59 -0.74
N ASP A 337 -21.24 4.51 -0.60
CA ASP A 337 -20.29 4.34 0.48
C ASP A 337 -18.93 5.01 0.20
N SER A 338 -18.00 4.91 1.14
CA SER A 338 -16.65 5.48 1.05
C SER A 338 -15.74 4.79 0.03
N ALA A 339 -16.02 3.54 -0.33
CA ALA A 339 -15.32 2.83 -1.40
C ALA A 339 -15.86 3.19 -2.80
N GLY A 340 -16.97 3.91 -2.85
CA GLY A 340 -17.62 4.31 -4.09
C GLY A 340 -18.65 3.31 -4.62
N ASN A 341 -19.11 2.35 -3.79
CA ASN A 341 -20.19 1.45 -4.17
C ASN A 341 -21.53 2.13 -4.02
N TRP A 342 -22.39 2.02 -5.03
CA TRP A 342 -23.75 2.50 -5.00
C TRP A 342 -24.71 1.39 -4.60
N SER A 343 -25.71 1.72 -3.76
CA SER A 343 -26.81 0.81 -3.50
C SER A 343 -27.61 0.55 -4.78
N THR A 344 -28.19 -0.63 -4.89
CA THR A 344 -29.15 -0.91 -5.95
C THR A 344 -30.45 -0.17 -5.68
N SER A 345 -31.10 0.31 -6.75
CA SER A 345 -32.46 0.86 -6.69
C SER A 345 -33.45 -0.30 -6.51
N ASN A 346 -34.10 -0.39 -5.37
CA ASN A 346 -34.96 -1.52 -5.00
C ASN A 346 -36.40 -1.09 -4.65
N GLY A 347 -36.89 -0.05 -5.29
CA GLY A 347 -38.27 0.40 -5.12
C GLY A 347 -38.53 1.17 -3.82
N GLN A 348 -37.49 1.73 -3.22
CA GLN A 348 -37.60 2.61 -2.06
C GLN A 348 -37.66 4.06 -2.55
N PHE A 349 -38.82 4.68 -2.39
CA PHE A 349 -39.15 5.98 -2.96
C PHE A 349 -39.21 7.07 -1.89
N LEU A 350 -38.77 8.27 -2.28
CA LEU A 350 -38.87 9.49 -1.48
C LEU A 350 -39.58 10.59 -2.28
N THR A 351 -40.43 11.33 -1.62
CA THR A 351 -40.96 12.61 -2.05
C THR A 351 -40.48 13.71 -1.13
N ILE A 352 -39.98 14.79 -1.68
CA ILE A 352 -39.74 16.05 -0.97
C ILE A 352 -40.68 17.06 -1.64
N ASP A 353 -41.69 17.52 -0.91
CA ASP A 353 -42.71 18.43 -1.38
C ASP A 353 -42.72 19.67 -0.50
N ASN A 354 -42.39 20.81 -1.07
CA ASN A 354 -42.35 22.11 -0.40
C ASN A 354 -43.44 23.05 -0.94
N THR A 355 -44.23 22.54 -1.87
CA THR A 355 -45.27 23.35 -2.54
C THR A 355 -46.56 23.33 -1.76
N ALA A 356 -46.94 24.45 -1.16
CA ALA A 356 -48.18 24.56 -0.44
C ALA A 356 -49.39 24.49 -1.39
N PRO A 357 -50.52 23.89 -0.94
CA PRO A 357 -51.76 23.92 -1.72
C PRO A 357 -52.22 25.35 -2.04
N GLU A 358 -52.64 25.57 -3.26
CA GLU A 358 -53.19 26.85 -3.70
C GLU A 358 -54.73 26.78 -3.84
N LEU A 359 -55.43 27.76 -3.27
CA LEU A 359 -56.86 27.90 -3.32
C LEU A 359 -57.24 28.95 -4.39
N THR A 360 -58.04 28.57 -5.39
CA THR A 360 -58.43 29.47 -6.46
C THR A 360 -59.88 29.99 -6.32
N SER A 361 -60.78 29.11 -5.85
CA SER A 361 -62.18 29.54 -5.64
C SER A 361 -62.94 28.61 -4.69
N ILE A 362 -64.08 29.12 -4.17
CA ILE A 362 -65.07 28.36 -3.41
C ILE A 362 -66.38 28.56 -4.14
N THR A 363 -67.09 27.47 -4.46
CA THR A 363 -68.27 27.50 -5.26
C THR A 363 -69.40 28.23 -4.57
N ASP A 364 -69.72 27.86 -3.34
CA ASP A 364 -70.69 28.57 -2.52
C ASP A 364 -70.02 29.01 -1.22
N ARG A 365 -70.08 30.30 -0.89
CA ARG A 365 -69.49 30.93 0.28
C ARG A 365 -70.40 30.99 1.50
N TRP A 366 -71.65 30.58 1.34
CA TRP A 366 -72.63 30.58 2.39
C TRP A 366 -73.34 29.24 2.44
N ILE A 367 -72.96 28.39 3.39
CA ILE A 367 -73.57 27.09 3.55
C ILE A 367 -74.02 26.93 5.01
N LYS A 368 -75.08 26.19 5.26
CA LYS A 368 -75.53 25.82 6.59
C LYS A 368 -75.09 24.40 6.97
N ASN A 369 -75.25 24.05 8.21
CA ASN A 369 -75.00 22.74 8.70
C ASN A 369 -75.55 21.62 7.83
N GLY A 370 -74.74 20.65 7.43
CA GLY A 370 -75.09 19.56 6.52
C GLY A 370 -75.04 19.86 5.02
N GLU A 371 -74.90 21.12 4.61
CA GLU A 371 -74.72 21.49 3.20
C GLU A 371 -73.25 21.41 2.81
N SER A 372 -72.95 21.21 1.54
CA SER A 372 -71.62 21.07 0.99
C SER A 372 -71.28 22.18 -0.01
N THR A 373 -70.01 22.58 -0.03
CA THR A 373 -69.43 23.44 -1.04
C THR A 373 -68.17 22.82 -1.64
N VAL A 374 -67.73 23.30 -2.77
CA VAL A 374 -66.53 22.85 -3.44
C VAL A 374 -65.41 23.91 -3.32
N ILE A 375 -64.27 23.56 -2.83
CA ILE A 375 -63.03 24.32 -2.90
C ILE A 375 -62.30 23.88 -4.16
N ASN A 376 -61.97 24.83 -5.04
CA ASN A 376 -61.11 24.59 -6.20
C ASN A 376 -59.71 25.18 -5.95
N GLY A 377 -58.68 24.51 -6.49
CA GLY A 377 -57.30 24.92 -6.31
C GLY A 377 -56.34 23.96 -6.97
N SER A 378 -55.18 23.76 -6.36
CA SER A 378 -54.15 22.78 -6.75
C SER A 378 -53.36 22.29 -5.52
N GLY A 379 -52.69 21.17 -5.65
CA GLY A 379 -51.89 20.60 -4.57
C GLY A 379 -52.71 19.95 -3.47
N PHE A 380 -53.97 19.54 -3.74
CA PHE A 380 -54.83 18.88 -2.75
C PHE A 380 -54.58 17.39 -2.61
N LYS A 381 -53.88 16.79 -3.59
CA LYS A 381 -53.34 15.44 -3.55
C LYS A 381 -51.83 15.49 -3.73
N SER A 382 -51.12 15.41 -2.67
CA SER A 382 -49.66 15.22 -2.70
C SER A 382 -49.30 13.74 -2.69
N PHE A 383 -48.06 13.42 -2.93
CA PHE A 383 -47.59 12.03 -2.88
C PHE A 383 -47.65 11.46 -1.47
N GLY A 384 -47.76 12.29 -0.41
CA GLY A 384 -47.97 11.89 0.98
C GLY A 384 -49.43 11.51 1.27
N GLY A 385 -50.35 11.75 0.34
CA GLY A 385 -51.78 11.50 0.50
C GLY A 385 -52.65 12.68 0.17
N ASP A 386 -53.92 12.58 0.48
CA ASP A 386 -54.93 13.65 0.37
C ASP A 386 -54.63 14.75 1.41
N ALA A 387 -55.07 15.98 1.12
CA ALA A 387 -54.98 17.09 2.08
C ALA A 387 -55.43 16.65 3.49
N SER A 388 -54.57 16.96 4.47
CA SER A 388 -54.67 16.41 5.84
C SER A 388 -55.65 17.20 6.73
N ALA A 389 -55.74 18.50 6.48
CA ALA A 389 -56.63 19.36 7.29
C ALA A 389 -57.17 20.53 6.49
N ILE A 390 -58.37 21.00 6.87
CA ILE A 390 -58.96 22.25 6.42
C ILE A 390 -59.34 23.04 7.65
N THR A 391 -58.94 24.32 7.70
CA THR A 391 -59.41 25.25 8.68
C THR A 391 -60.24 26.35 8.06
N ILE A 392 -61.23 26.84 8.78
CA ILE A 392 -62.05 27.99 8.38
C ILE A 392 -62.07 28.96 9.57
N GLY A 393 -61.54 30.19 9.36
CA GLY A 393 -61.42 31.17 10.44
C GLY A 393 -60.55 30.68 11.57
N GLY A 394 -59.54 29.85 11.29
CA GLY A 394 -58.65 29.29 12.28
C GLY A 394 -59.19 28.10 13.07
N LYS A 395 -60.44 27.66 12.81
CA LYS A 395 -61.03 26.49 13.43
C LYS A 395 -60.90 25.28 12.51
N ASP A 396 -60.42 24.13 13.02
CA ASP A 396 -60.35 22.89 12.26
C ASP A 396 -61.75 22.37 11.90
N LEU A 397 -61.90 21.95 10.63
CA LEU A 397 -63.20 21.54 10.09
C LEU A 397 -63.71 20.23 10.74
N LYS A 398 -62.86 19.23 10.89
CA LYS A 398 -63.24 17.89 11.43
C LYS A 398 -63.32 17.85 12.97
N THR A 399 -62.64 18.75 13.64
CA THR A 399 -62.70 18.79 15.11
C THR A 399 -64.08 19.12 15.61
N ALA A 400 -64.56 18.40 16.61
CA ALA A 400 -65.88 18.61 17.21
C ALA A 400 -66.07 20.04 17.78
N VAL A 401 -67.27 20.58 17.64
CA VAL A 401 -67.63 21.95 18.13
C VAL A 401 -67.34 22.12 19.62
N ALA A 402 -67.58 21.09 20.43
CA ALA A 402 -67.28 21.09 21.84
C ALA A 402 -65.80 21.26 22.18
N SER A 403 -64.92 20.93 21.23
CA SER A 403 -63.45 21.09 21.32
C SER A 403 -62.96 22.32 20.54
N GLY A 404 -63.83 23.22 20.09
CA GLY A 404 -63.47 24.44 19.42
C GLY A 404 -63.38 24.34 17.87
N GLY A 405 -63.68 23.20 17.29
CA GLY A 405 -63.71 22.96 15.84
C GLY A 405 -65.08 23.30 15.20
N LEU A 406 -65.28 22.88 13.94
CA LEU A 406 -66.49 23.14 13.20
C LEU A 406 -67.45 21.92 13.12
N GLY A 407 -66.98 20.72 13.42
CA GLY A 407 -67.76 19.47 13.41
C GLY A 407 -68.23 19.05 12.04
N GLY A 408 -67.59 19.55 11.00
CA GLY A 408 -67.82 19.21 9.60
C GLY A 408 -66.95 18.10 9.07
N ASP A 409 -66.93 17.90 7.75
CA ASP A 409 -66.08 16.91 7.08
C ASP A 409 -65.65 17.43 5.72
N PHE A 410 -64.62 16.79 5.13
CA PHE A 410 -64.22 17.04 3.78
C PHE A 410 -63.74 15.76 3.06
N THR A 411 -63.90 15.78 1.73
CA THR A 411 -63.41 14.74 0.86
C THR A 411 -62.56 15.37 -0.24
N VAL A 412 -61.34 14.89 -0.43
CA VAL A 412 -60.45 15.29 -1.52
C VAL A 412 -60.86 14.51 -2.78
N ASN A 413 -61.53 15.16 -3.70
CA ASN A 413 -62.05 14.53 -4.94
C ASN A 413 -60.95 14.35 -5.98
N SER A 414 -60.09 15.36 -6.09
CA SER A 414 -58.92 15.36 -7.01
C SER A 414 -57.85 16.33 -6.47
N ASP A 415 -56.72 16.40 -7.16
CA ASP A 415 -55.69 17.39 -6.88
C ASP A 415 -56.18 18.85 -6.95
N THR A 416 -57.28 19.08 -7.63
CA THR A 416 -57.83 20.42 -7.86
C THR A 416 -59.18 20.66 -7.20
N LYS A 417 -59.76 19.69 -6.51
CA LYS A 417 -61.10 19.80 -5.93
C LYS A 417 -61.22 19.11 -4.57
N ILE A 418 -61.76 19.83 -3.61
CA ILE A 418 -62.19 19.32 -2.31
C ILE A 418 -63.66 19.64 -2.11
N THR A 419 -64.49 18.66 -1.71
CA THR A 419 -65.83 18.88 -1.22
C THR A 419 -65.76 19.04 0.32
N VAL A 420 -66.27 20.14 0.79
CA VAL A 420 -66.40 20.44 2.25
C VAL A 420 -67.84 20.39 2.62
N THR A 421 -68.16 19.66 3.73
CA THR A 421 -69.48 19.61 4.31
C THR A 421 -69.48 20.35 5.65
N ALA A 422 -70.36 21.33 5.79
CA ALA A 422 -70.45 22.14 6.99
C ALA A 422 -70.96 21.33 8.18
N GLY A 423 -70.29 21.50 9.34
CA GLY A 423 -70.76 21.02 10.65
C GLY A 423 -71.64 22.05 11.41
N ALA A 424 -71.91 21.76 12.69
CA ALA A 424 -72.74 22.63 13.51
C ALA A 424 -71.99 23.87 14.05
N GLY A 425 -70.68 23.97 13.84
CA GLY A 425 -69.89 25.12 14.26
C GLY A 425 -70.10 26.32 13.31
N GLU A 426 -70.11 27.52 13.87
CA GLU A 426 -70.33 28.75 13.09
C GLU A 426 -69.01 29.52 12.87
N VAL A 427 -68.88 30.08 11.66
CA VAL A 427 -67.82 31.01 11.28
C VAL A 427 -68.40 32.12 10.44
N THR A 428 -68.19 33.35 10.87
CA THR A 428 -68.56 34.53 10.12
C THR A 428 -67.33 35.06 9.34
N ARG A 429 -67.30 34.88 7.99
CA ARG A 429 -66.20 35.33 7.14
C ARG A 429 -64.82 34.77 7.48
N GLY A 430 -64.72 33.48 7.67
CA GLY A 430 -63.43 32.82 7.97
C GLY A 430 -62.56 32.65 6.75
N LEU A 431 -61.26 32.92 6.87
CA LEU A 431 -60.27 32.51 5.89
C LEU A 431 -60.20 30.99 5.88
N VAL A 432 -60.22 30.42 4.66
CA VAL A 432 -60.04 28.97 4.44
C VAL A 432 -58.55 28.67 4.21
N THR A 433 -58.01 27.72 4.94
CA THR A 433 -56.70 27.17 4.71
C THR A 433 -56.80 25.66 4.46
N VAL A 434 -56.00 25.15 3.55
CA VAL A 434 -55.84 23.72 3.30
C VAL A 434 -54.39 23.35 3.62
N THR A 435 -54.23 22.30 4.38
CA THR A 435 -52.92 21.73 4.68
C THR A 435 -52.76 20.42 3.92
N ASP A 436 -51.66 20.25 3.21
CA ASP A 436 -51.37 19.00 2.51
C ASP A 436 -51.02 17.87 3.48
N ALA A 437 -50.71 16.70 2.96
CA ALA A 437 -50.36 15.52 3.75
C ALA A 437 -48.89 15.47 4.19
N VAL A 438 -48.04 16.43 3.73
CA VAL A 438 -46.58 16.42 3.98
C VAL A 438 -46.18 17.39 5.08
#